data_d4a92b9525031c79c488d4a8ba2d0138
#
_entry.id   d4a92b9525031c79c488d4a8ba2d0138
#
_cell.length_a   1.000
_cell.length_b   1.000
_cell.length_c   1.000
_cell.angle_alpha   90.00
_cell.angle_beta   90.00
_cell.angle_gamma   90.00
#
_symmetry.space_group_name_H-M   'P 1'
#
loop_
_entity.id
_entity.type
_entity.pdbx_description
1 polymer ?
#
loop_
_entity_poly.entity_id
_entity_poly.type
_entity_poly.pdbx_seq_one_letter_code
_entity_poly.pdbx_strand_id
1 'polypeptide(L)'
;MKQFLCRAAIFDLDGVLIDSSAVVQRQWQRWIAEHGLDPNQALNVMGGRRLVEIIRHVAPHLNPEYEANRLAAWEAADTDGLCEIEGASQLVSALPKGTWAVVTSGNRNTALTRLTYARLPMPDVLVTADDVTQGKPHPEPYLRAAERLDIPPAGCLVVEDASAGVEAARAAGMRVIAVATTHSPDALEGADAITADVSDIQIVTIGDEAVQRGGRPVRLSVSQIIQTSPIHCPLAPSLGICS
;
A
#
# COMPACT_ATOMS: atom_id res chain seq x y z
N MET A 1 18.65 -0.86 -12.88
CA MET A 1 18.51 -1.46 -11.53
C MET A 1 18.72 -0.38 -10.48
N LYS A 2 17.76 -0.12 -9.62
CA LYS A 2 17.85 0.86 -8.54
C LYS A 2 17.88 0.13 -7.19
N GLN A 3 18.78 0.53 -6.29
CA GLN A 3 18.95 -0.12 -5.00
C GLN A 3 18.50 0.79 -3.86
N PHE A 4 17.84 0.18 -2.87
CA PHE A 4 17.36 0.84 -1.66
C PHE A 4 17.94 0.14 -0.44
N LEU A 5 18.64 0.89 0.38
CA LEU A 5 19.10 0.43 1.70
C LEU A 5 18.07 0.86 2.74
N CYS A 6 17.52 -0.09 3.49
CA CYS A 6 16.57 0.18 4.57
C CYS A 6 16.87 -0.70 5.77
N ARG A 7 16.20 -0.44 6.89
CA ARG A 7 16.24 -1.27 8.10
C ARG A 7 14.99 -2.12 8.22
N ALA A 8 13.90 -1.69 7.60
CA ALA A 8 12.68 -2.46 7.44
C ALA A 8 12.00 -2.18 6.10
N ALA A 9 11.29 -3.20 5.60
CA ALA A 9 10.36 -3.10 4.49
C ALA A 9 8.92 -3.16 5.01
N ILE A 10 8.07 -2.24 4.58
CA ILE A 10 6.66 -2.20 4.94
C ILE A 10 5.85 -2.37 3.66
N PHE A 11 5.00 -3.37 3.61
CA PHE A 11 4.20 -3.72 2.44
C PHE A 11 2.74 -3.31 2.65
N ASP A 12 2.13 -2.71 1.63
CA ASP A 12 0.69 -2.82 1.55
C ASP A 12 0.28 -4.27 1.32
N LEU A 13 -0.99 -4.60 1.52
CA LEU A 13 -1.49 -5.95 1.37
C LEU A 13 -2.10 -6.18 0.00
N ASP A 14 -3.15 -5.42 -0.30
CA ASP A 14 -3.99 -5.59 -1.48
C ASP A 14 -3.35 -4.91 -2.69
N GLY A 15 -3.14 -5.64 -3.78
CA GLY A 15 -2.42 -5.13 -4.94
C GLY A 15 -0.88 -5.18 -4.81
N VAL A 16 -0.34 -5.53 -3.63
CA VAL A 16 1.10 -5.70 -3.40
C VAL A 16 1.47 -7.14 -3.08
N LEU A 17 0.87 -7.73 -2.06
CA LEU A 17 1.13 -9.12 -1.68
C LEU A 17 0.03 -10.07 -2.15
N ILE A 18 -1.19 -9.57 -2.28
CA ILE A 18 -2.39 -10.34 -2.62
C ILE A 18 -3.17 -9.62 -3.69
N ASP A 19 -3.55 -10.34 -4.74
CA ASP A 19 -4.58 -9.90 -5.66
C ASP A 19 -5.95 -10.23 -5.06
N SER A 20 -6.63 -9.20 -4.60
CA SER A 20 -8.01 -9.24 -4.09
C SER A 20 -9.01 -8.54 -5.01
N SER A 21 -8.59 -8.14 -6.21
CA SER A 21 -9.36 -7.31 -7.13
C SER A 21 -10.73 -7.89 -7.45
N ALA A 22 -10.80 -9.20 -7.69
CA ALA A 22 -12.06 -9.88 -8.02
C ALA A 22 -13.06 -9.84 -6.85
N VAL A 23 -12.58 -10.05 -5.62
CA VAL A 23 -13.41 -10.00 -4.40
C VAL A 23 -13.89 -8.58 -4.16
N VAL A 24 -12.98 -7.61 -4.14
CA VAL A 24 -13.29 -6.20 -3.91
C VAL A 24 -14.31 -5.72 -4.93
N GLN A 25 -14.06 -5.95 -6.22
CA GLN A 25 -14.96 -5.53 -7.29
C GLN A 25 -16.37 -6.13 -7.12
N ARG A 26 -16.47 -7.43 -6.83
CA ARG A 26 -17.76 -8.14 -6.68
C ARG A 26 -18.55 -7.61 -5.48
N GLN A 27 -17.90 -7.42 -4.33
CA GLN A 27 -18.59 -6.96 -3.14
C GLN A 27 -18.99 -5.48 -3.24
N TRP A 28 -18.18 -4.64 -3.87
CA TRP A 28 -18.54 -3.25 -4.16
C TRP A 28 -19.69 -3.15 -5.17
N GLN A 29 -19.66 -3.93 -6.24
CA GLN A 29 -20.79 -3.97 -7.20
C GLN A 29 -22.11 -4.36 -6.52
N ARG A 30 -22.06 -5.36 -5.63
CA ARG A 30 -23.21 -5.76 -4.82
C ARG A 30 -23.70 -4.62 -3.94
N TRP A 31 -22.80 -3.97 -3.21
CA TRP A 31 -23.14 -2.86 -2.30
C TRP A 31 -23.72 -1.66 -3.06
N ILE A 32 -23.09 -1.27 -4.17
CA ILE A 32 -23.55 -0.19 -5.06
C ILE A 32 -24.97 -0.47 -5.59
N ALA A 33 -25.22 -1.71 -6.05
CA ALA A 33 -26.52 -2.10 -6.59
C ALA A 33 -27.61 -2.09 -5.49
N GLU A 34 -27.28 -2.53 -4.29
CA GLU A 34 -28.22 -2.56 -3.15
C GLU A 34 -28.66 -1.15 -2.73
N HIS A 35 -27.76 -0.16 -2.84
CA HIS A 35 -28.06 1.23 -2.47
C HIS A 35 -28.46 2.12 -3.65
N GLY A 36 -28.51 1.59 -4.87
CA GLY A 36 -28.89 2.35 -6.07
C GLY A 36 -27.93 3.49 -6.41
N LEU A 37 -26.62 3.33 -6.11
CA LEU A 37 -25.59 4.31 -6.32
C LEU A 37 -25.02 4.25 -7.75
N ASP A 38 -24.43 5.35 -8.24
CA ASP A 38 -23.69 5.36 -9.50
C ASP A 38 -22.33 4.63 -9.33
N PRO A 39 -22.10 3.53 -10.08
CA PRO A 39 -20.83 2.81 -10.01
C PRO A 39 -19.59 3.68 -10.25
N ASN A 40 -19.67 4.67 -11.15
CA ASN A 40 -18.53 5.51 -11.49
C ASN A 40 -18.10 6.41 -10.34
N GLN A 41 -19.05 6.86 -9.50
CA GLN A 41 -18.73 7.69 -8.33
C GLN A 41 -17.98 6.90 -7.25
N ALA A 42 -18.32 5.63 -7.05
CA ALA A 42 -17.67 4.78 -6.06
C ALA A 42 -16.28 4.34 -6.51
N LEU A 43 -16.14 3.89 -7.76
CA LEU A 43 -14.89 3.33 -8.28
C LEU A 43 -13.73 4.37 -8.32
N ASN A 44 -14.05 5.63 -8.56
CA ASN A 44 -13.04 6.70 -8.68
C ASN A 44 -12.35 7.07 -7.35
N VAL A 45 -12.87 6.64 -6.20
CA VAL A 45 -12.34 7.02 -4.87
C VAL A 45 -11.79 5.85 -4.07
N MET A 46 -11.84 4.62 -4.62
CA MET A 46 -11.54 3.39 -3.86
C MET A 46 -10.06 3.18 -3.55
N GLY A 47 -9.12 3.59 -4.39
CA GLY A 47 -7.71 3.21 -4.29
C GLY A 47 -7.03 3.46 -2.93
N GLY A 48 -6.70 2.40 -2.20
CA GLY A 48 -5.88 2.43 -0.99
C GLY A 48 -6.48 3.07 0.26
N ARG A 49 -7.76 3.48 0.25
CA ARG A 49 -8.44 4.17 1.37
C ARG A 49 -9.25 3.20 2.22
N ARG A 50 -9.59 3.60 3.45
CA ARG A 50 -10.46 2.81 4.34
C ARG A 50 -11.92 2.86 3.84
N LEU A 51 -12.64 1.74 3.96
CA LEU A 51 -14.05 1.62 3.56
C LEU A 51 -14.91 2.72 4.17
N VAL A 52 -14.75 3.02 5.46
CA VAL A 52 -15.51 4.05 6.17
C VAL A 52 -15.34 5.44 5.55
N GLU A 53 -14.15 5.78 5.05
CA GLU A 53 -13.86 7.06 4.41
C GLU A 53 -14.47 7.14 3.02
N ILE A 54 -14.40 6.05 2.27
CA ILE A 54 -15.00 5.95 0.94
C ILE A 54 -16.53 6.06 1.05
N ILE A 55 -17.16 5.28 1.93
CA ILE A 55 -18.62 5.27 2.12
C ILE A 55 -19.13 6.63 2.57
N ARG A 56 -18.42 7.29 3.51
CA ARG A 56 -18.76 8.65 3.95
C ARG A 56 -18.76 9.66 2.79
N HIS A 57 -17.90 9.45 1.81
CA HIS A 57 -17.79 10.32 0.65
C HIS A 57 -18.87 10.02 -0.40
N VAL A 58 -19.07 8.74 -0.76
CA VAL A 58 -19.98 8.36 -1.87
C VAL A 58 -21.44 8.23 -1.46
N ALA A 59 -21.70 7.97 -0.19
CA ALA A 59 -23.05 7.77 0.35
C ALA A 59 -23.22 8.46 1.74
N PRO A 60 -23.10 9.81 1.81
CA PRO A 60 -23.12 10.56 3.08
C PRO A 60 -24.44 10.45 3.85
N HIS A 61 -25.49 9.94 3.23
CA HIS A 61 -26.81 9.70 3.83
C HIS A 61 -26.89 8.35 4.58
N LEU A 62 -25.92 7.46 4.40
CA LEU A 62 -25.83 6.18 5.11
C LEU A 62 -24.97 6.31 6.38
N ASN A 63 -25.09 5.33 7.28
CA ASN A 63 -24.16 5.23 8.41
C ASN A 63 -22.86 4.57 7.92
N PRO A 64 -21.74 5.33 7.83
CA PRO A 64 -20.54 4.84 7.18
C PRO A 64 -19.84 3.71 7.97
N GLU A 65 -19.93 3.73 9.30
CA GLU A 65 -19.35 2.69 10.17
C GLU A 65 -20.10 1.36 10.02
N TYR A 66 -21.43 1.41 9.99
CA TYR A 66 -22.27 0.23 9.79
C TYR A 66 -22.03 -0.40 8.41
N GLU A 67 -22.06 0.40 7.36
CA GLU A 67 -21.87 -0.08 5.99
C GLU A 67 -20.44 -0.58 5.73
N ALA A 68 -19.44 0.09 6.28
CA ALA A 68 -18.05 -0.38 6.20
C ALA A 68 -17.85 -1.74 6.87
N ASN A 69 -18.43 -1.95 8.05
CA ASN A 69 -18.37 -3.23 8.74
C ASN A 69 -19.08 -4.34 7.96
N ARG A 70 -20.22 -4.01 7.34
CA ARG A 70 -20.99 -4.95 6.51
C ARG A 70 -20.23 -5.37 5.26
N LEU A 71 -19.67 -4.39 4.55
CA LEU A 71 -18.88 -4.64 3.34
C LEU A 71 -17.60 -5.42 3.67
N ALA A 72 -16.89 -5.05 4.73
CA ALA A 72 -15.72 -5.78 5.20
C ALA A 72 -16.04 -7.23 5.59
N ALA A 73 -17.22 -7.49 6.19
CA ALA A 73 -17.66 -8.84 6.49
C ALA A 73 -17.91 -9.66 5.22
N TRP A 74 -18.46 -9.06 4.18
CA TRP A 74 -18.63 -9.73 2.88
C TRP A 74 -17.29 -10.03 2.22
N GLU A 75 -16.36 -9.08 2.21
CA GLU A 75 -15.01 -9.27 1.67
C GLU A 75 -14.25 -10.37 2.43
N ALA A 76 -14.37 -10.44 3.75
CA ALA A 76 -13.69 -11.45 4.56
C ALA A 76 -14.31 -12.86 4.35
N ALA A 77 -15.58 -12.96 4.01
CA ALA A 77 -16.26 -14.23 3.75
C ALA A 77 -16.05 -14.75 2.31
N ASP A 78 -15.59 -13.89 1.41
CA ASP A 78 -15.40 -14.21 -0.01
C ASP A 78 -13.92 -14.40 -0.32
N THR A 79 -13.56 -15.61 -0.72
CA THR A 79 -12.18 -15.97 -1.09
C THR A 79 -12.06 -16.37 -2.56
N ASP A 80 -13.14 -16.27 -3.33
CA ASP A 80 -13.15 -16.66 -4.73
C ASP A 80 -12.35 -15.65 -5.58
N GLY A 81 -11.28 -16.12 -6.20
CA GLY A 81 -10.35 -15.30 -6.98
C GLY A 81 -9.28 -14.60 -6.14
N LEU A 82 -9.18 -14.84 -4.81
CA LEU A 82 -8.02 -14.41 -4.06
C LEU A 82 -6.79 -15.22 -4.48
N CYS A 83 -5.68 -14.55 -4.76
CA CYS A 83 -4.42 -15.22 -5.00
C CYS A 83 -3.23 -14.39 -4.51
N GLU A 84 -2.12 -15.05 -4.29
CA GLU A 84 -0.84 -14.39 -4.07
C GLU A 84 -0.41 -13.64 -5.33
N ILE A 85 0.15 -12.45 -5.19
CA ILE A 85 0.85 -11.78 -6.28
C ILE A 85 2.20 -12.48 -6.49
N GLU A 86 2.56 -12.75 -7.74
CA GLU A 86 3.77 -13.50 -8.10
C GLU A 86 5.01 -12.90 -7.43
N GLY A 87 5.77 -13.75 -6.73
CA GLY A 87 6.99 -13.36 -6.03
C GLY A 87 6.78 -12.81 -4.60
N ALA A 88 5.53 -12.53 -4.17
CA ALA A 88 5.28 -11.94 -2.85
C ALA A 88 5.77 -12.84 -1.70
N SER A 89 5.41 -14.13 -1.70
CA SER A 89 5.85 -15.05 -0.63
C SER A 89 7.36 -15.24 -0.62
N GLN A 90 8.00 -15.29 -1.80
CA GLN A 90 9.46 -15.38 -1.89
C GLN A 90 10.14 -14.15 -1.29
N LEU A 91 9.62 -12.96 -1.61
CA LEU A 91 10.16 -11.68 -1.14
C LEU A 91 10.06 -11.58 0.38
N VAL A 92 8.86 -11.79 0.95
CA VAL A 92 8.66 -11.62 2.40
C VAL A 92 9.32 -12.74 3.22
N SER A 93 9.38 -13.97 2.70
CA SER A 93 10.05 -15.10 3.39
C SER A 93 11.56 -14.95 3.47
N ALA A 94 12.17 -14.18 2.58
CA ALA A 94 13.59 -13.91 2.59
C ALA A 94 13.98 -12.77 3.55
N LEU A 95 13.00 -12.04 4.11
CA LEU A 95 13.23 -10.98 5.07
C LEU A 95 13.47 -11.54 6.48
N PRO A 96 14.44 -10.99 7.23
CA PRO A 96 14.65 -11.39 8.62
C PRO A 96 13.44 -11.01 9.50
N LYS A 97 13.21 -11.79 10.54
CA LYS A 97 12.21 -11.44 11.56
C LYS A 97 12.49 -10.06 12.15
N GLY A 98 11.44 -9.28 12.39
CA GLY A 98 11.52 -7.94 12.95
C GLY A 98 11.95 -6.88 11.94
N THR A 99 12.09 -7.21 10.65
CA THR A 99 12.48 -6.25 9.60
C THR A 99 11.40 -6.01 8.56
N TRP A 100 10.18 -6.51 8.78
CA TRP A 100 9.09 -6.24 7.86
C TRP A 100 7.73 -6.17 8.55
N ALA A 101 6.82 -5.45 7.92
CA ALA A 101 5.45 -5.24 8.38
C ALA A 101 4.48 -5.25 7.19
N VAL A 102 3.20 -5.46 7.51
CA VAL A 102 2.09 -5.24 6.59
C VAL A 102 1.24 -4.08 7.11
N VAL A 103 0.86 -3.18 6.21
CA VAL A 103 -0.02 -2.02 6.47
C VAL A 103 -1.15 -2.01 5.46
N THR A 104 -2.38 -2.29 5.88
CA THR A 104 -3.55 -2.32 5.00
C THR A 104 -4.66 -1.37 5.45
N SER A 105 -5.44 -0.89 4.49
CA SER A 105 -6.68 -0.13 4.74
C SER A 105 -7.89 -1.02 5.05
N GLY A 106 -7.74 -2.33 4.93
CA GLY A 106 -8.72 -3.32 5.39
C GLY A 106 -8.71 -3.48 6.91
N ASN A 107 -9.79 -4.03 7.47
CA ASN A 107 -9.83 -4.38 8.88
C ASN A 107 -9.01 -5.66 9.17
N ARG A 108 -8.77 -5.94 10.44
CA ARG A 108 -7.94 -7.06 10.88
C ARG A 108 -8.48 -8.41 10.42
N ASN A 109 -9.78 -8.60 10.46
CA ASN A 109 -10.39 -9.87 10.03
C ASN A 109 -10.16 -10.13 8.55
N THR A 110 -10.41 -9.14 7.69
CA THR A 110 -10.16 -9.21 6.24
C THR A 110 -8.67 -9.48 5.95
N ALA A 111 -7.77 -8.75 6.63
CA ALA A 111 -6.33 -8.93 6.45
C ALA A 111 -5.85 -10.34 6.82
N LEU A 112 -6.29 -10.86 7.96
CA LEU A 112 -5.94 -12.21 8.41
C LEU A 112 -6.49 -13.29 7.48
N THR A 113 -7.74 -13.15 7.01
CA THR A 113 -8.33 -14.07 6.03
C THR A 113 -7.50 -14.13 4.76
N ARG A 114 -7.13 -12.96 4.21
CA ARG A 114 -6.35 -12.84 2.97
C ARG A 114 -4.95 -13.46 3.13
N LEU A 115 -4.22 -13.10 4.19
CA LEU A 115 -2.89 -13.66 4.48
C LEU A 115 -2.93 -15.18 4.64
N THR A 116 -3.92 -15.69 5.38
CA THR A 116 -4.09 -17.13 5.62
C THR A 116 -4.44 -17.87 4.34
N TYR A 117 -5.37 -17.36 3.55
CA TYR A 117 -5.80 -17.97 2.30
C TYR A 117 -4.66 -18.04 1.28
N ALA A 118 -3.91 -16.96 1.11
CA ALA A 118 -2.74 -16.90 0.23
C ALA A 118 -1.51 -17.64 0.79
N ARG A 119 -1.60 -18.21 2.01
CA ARG A 119 -0.50 -18.92 2.69
C ARG A 119 0.77 -18.09 2.85
N LEU A 120 0.61 -16.77 2.94
CA LEU A 120 1.73 -15.87 3.19
C LEU A 120 2.21 -16.00 4.65
N PRO A 121 3.51 -15.82 4.90
CA PRO A 121 4.01 -15.71 6.27
C PRO A 121 3.29 -14.61 7.04
N MET A 122 2.96 -14.87 8.31
CA MET A 122 2.40 -13.82 9.17
C MET A 122 3.47 -12.80 9.52
N PRO A 123 3.22 -11.50 9.27
CA PRO A 123 4.16 -10.45 9.66
C PRO A 123 4.23 -10.32 11.18
N ASP A 124 5.39 -9.96 11.72
CA ASP A 124 5.52 -9.63 13.14
C ASP A 124 4.74 -8.36 13.50
N VAL A 125 4.60 -7.45 12.54
CA VAL A 125 3.80 -6.22 12.65
C VAL A 125 2.73 -6.18 11.55
N LEU A 126 1.47 -6.17 11.97
CA LEU A 126 0.30 -5.96 11.11
C LEU A 126 -0.44 -4.70 11.61
N VAL A 127 -0.53 -3.70 10.75
CA VAL A 127 -1.33 -2.48 10.96
C VAL A 127 -2.51 -2.50 10.01
N THR A 128 -3.70 -2.32 10.55
CA THR A 128 -4.98 -2.41 9.84
C THR A 128 -5.80 -1.14 10.08
N ALA A 129 -6.95 -1.02 9.42
CA ALA A 129 -7.88 0.08 9.69
C ALA A 129 -8.27 0.20 11.17
N ASP A 130 -8.24 -0.91 11.92
CA ASP A 130 -8.62 -0.95 13.33
C ASP A 130 -7.55 -0.35 14.26
N ASP A 131 -6.33 -0.17 13.77
CA ASP A 131 -5.17 0.30 14.55
C ASP A 131 -4.97 1.83 14.45
N VAL A 132 -5.73 2.53 13.61
CA VAL A 132 -5.49 3.94 13.27
C VAL A 132 -6.79 4.76 13.28
N THR A 133 -6.66 6.04 13.59
CA THR A 133 -7.76 7.00 13.50
C THR A 133 -7.91 7.58 12.10
N GLN A 134 -6.81 7.81 11.40
CA GLN A 134 -6.79 8.34 10.05
C GLN A 134 -6.11 7.34 9.10
N GLY A 135 -6.80 7.00 8.00
CA GLY A 135 -6.28 6.11 6.97
C GLY A 135 -5.43 6.85 5.94
N LYS A 136 -4.83 6.09 4.99
CA LYS A 136 -4.15 6.64 3.82
C LYS A 136 -5.09 7.63 3.08
N PRO A 137 -4.61 8.82 2.68
CA PRO A 137 -3.23 9.28 2.54
C PRO A 137 -2.60 9.87 3.80
N HIS A 138 -3.25 9.83 4.98
CA HIS A 138 -2.63 10.26 6.22
C HIS A 138 -1.46 9.33 6.60
N PRO A 139 -0.32 9.85 7.12
CA PRO A 139 0.86 9.04 7.42
C PRO A 139 0.71 8.08 8.62
N GLU A 140 -0.35 8.21 9.42
CA GLU A 140 -0.53 7.45 10.66
C GLU A 140 -0.32 5.95 10.51
N PRO A 141 -0.85 5.24 9.48
CA PRO A 141 -0.67 3.80 9.35
C PRO A 141 0.81 3.39 9.22
N TYR A 142 1.58 4.11 8.43
CA TYR A 142 2.99 3.84 8.23
C TYR A 142 3.84 4.24 9.44
N LEU A 143 3.54 5.36 10.08
CA LEU A 143 4.19 5.77 11.33
C LEU A 143 3.93 4.74 12.44
N ARG A 144 2.72 4.20 12.53
CA ARG A 144 2.37 3.14 13.49
C ARG A 144 3.16 1.84 13.22
N ALA A 145 3.38 1.48 11.96
CA ALA A 145 4.20 0.32 11.61
C ALA A 145 5.67 0.54 11.99
N ALA A 146 6.23 1.70 11.71
CA ALA A 146 7.60 2.06 12.09
C ALA A 146 7.81 2.05 13.61
N GLU A 147 6.85 2.60 14.37
CA GLU A 147 6.81 2.57 15.83
C GLU A 147 6.84 1.13 16.37
N ARG A 148 5.97 0.25 15.84
CA ARG A 148 5.89 -1.15 16.29
C ARG A 148 7.11 -1.98 15.90
N LEU A 149 7.83 -1.59 14.83
CA LEU A 149 9.11 -2.19 14.44
C LEU A 149 10.29 -1.63 15.23
N ASP A 150 10.11 -0.57 16.00
CA ASP A 150 11.18 0.19 16.67
C ASP A 150 12.24 0.70 15.68
N ILE A 151 11.79 1.18 14.52
CA ILE A 151 12.66 1.69 13.44
C ILE A 151 12.21 3.10 13.05
N PRO A 152 13.13 4.08 13.01
CA PRO A 152 12.79 5.42 12.54
C PRO A 152 12.21 5.40 11.12
N PRO A 153 11.21 6.25 10.80
CA PRO A 153 10.58 6.30 9.47
C PRO A 153 11.58 6.38 8.31
N ALA A 154 12.62 7.19 8.44
CA ALA A 154 13.68 7.31 7.43
C ALA A 154 14.47 6.01 7.18
N GLY A 155 14.40 5.05 8.10
CA GLY A 155 14.97 3.71 7.95
C GLY A 155 14.02 2.69 7.30
N CYS A 156 12.77 3.07 7.05
CA CYS A 156 11.76 2.21 6.44
C CYS A 156 11.68 2.44 4.93
N LEU A 157 11.33 1.38 4.21
CA LEU A 157 11.01 1.41 2.79
C LEU A 157 9.62 0.81 2.61
N VAL A 158 8.73 1.53 1.93
CA VAL A 158 7.36 1.09 1.66
C VAL A 158 7.27 0.51 0.27
N VAL A 159 6.47 -0.55 0.10
CA VAL A 159 6.04 -1.09 -1.20
C VAL A 159 4.52 -0.92 -1.27
N GLU A 160 4.05 -0.24 -2.31
CA GLU A 160 2.67 0.23 -2.48
C GLU A 160 2.20 0.16 -3.92
N ASP A 161 0.87 0.11 -4.14
CA ASP A 161 0.27 0.06 -5.47
C ASP A 161 -0.73 1.21 -5.74
N ALA A 162 -1.05 2.00 -4.71
CA ALA A 162 -2.06 3.06 -4.76
C ALA A 162 -1.50 4.44 -4.42
N SER A 163 -2.01 5.48 -5.09
CA SER A 163 -1.57 6.87 -4.88
C SER A 163 -1.73 7.32 -3.42
N ALA A 164 -2.85 6.98 -2.79
CA ALA A 164 -3.08 7.34 -1.39
C ALA A 164 -2.04 6.72 -0.44
N GLY A 165 -1.56 5.52 -0.74
CA GLY A 165 -0.51 4.88 0.04
C GLY A 165 0.88 5.47 -0.22
N VAL A 166 1.19 5.80 -1.49
CA VAL A 166 2.43 6.52 -1.84
C VAL A 166 2.49 7.87 -1.12
N GLU A 167 1.39 8.64 -1.13
CA GLU A 167 1.28 9.91 -0.40
C GLU A 167 1.48 9.73 1.11
N ALA A 168 0.82 8.73 1.71
CA ALA A 168 0.93 8.43 3.14
C ALA A 168 2.35 8.07 3.56
N ALA A 169 3.03 7.23 2.79
CA ALA A 169 4.41 6.82 3.06
C ALA A 169 5.39 8.01 2.95
N ARG A 170 5.22 8.85 1.94
CA ARG A 170 6.02 10.07 1.79
C ARG A 170 5.77 11.08 2.91
N ALA A 171 4.50 11.27 3.29
CA ALA A 171 4.14 12.13 4.43
C ALA A 171 4.71 11.59 5.76
N ALA A 172 4.91 10.26 5.86
CA ALA A 172 5.60 9.64 6.98
C ALA A 172 7.14 9.81 6.93
N GLY A 173 7.71 10.38 5.87
CA GLY A 173 9.15 10.54 5.68
C GLY A 173 9.85 9.25 5.24
N MET A 174 9.12 8.32 4.62
CA MET A 174 9.62 7.04 4.13
C MET A 174 9.89 7.10 2.62
N ARG A 175 10.79 6.24 2.14
CA ARG A 175 10.95 6.00 0.70
C ARG A 175 9.92 4.99 0.23
N VAL A 176 9.55 5.06 -1.06
CA VAL A 176 8.49 4.24 -1.64
C VAL A 176 8.94 3.61 -2.96
N ILE A 177 8.75 2.31 -3.07
CA ILE A 177 8.68 1.60 -4.34
C ILE A 177 7.20 1.38 -4.65
N ALA A 178 6.73 1.88 -5.78
CA ALA A 178 5.37 1.61 -6.24
C ALA A 178 5.36 0.44 -7.23
N VAL A 179 4.33 -0.40 -7.14
CA VAL A 179 4.06 -1.49 -8.09
C VAL A 179 2.78 -1.15 -8.87
N ALA A 180 2.85 -1.18 -10.19
CA ALA A 180 1.75 -0.78 -11.07
C ALA A 180 0.77 -1.93 -11.33
N THR A 181 0.35 -2.62 -10.27
CA THR A 181 -0.55 -3.78 -10.34
C THR A 181 -2.02 -3.37 -10.44
N THR A 182 -2.43 -2.33 -9.71
CA THR A 182 -3.83 -1.86 -9.66
C THR A 182 -4.02 -0.47 -10.26
N HIS A 183 -2.97 0.33 -10.33
CA HIS A 183 -3.01 1.70 -10.87
C HIS A 183 -1.98 1.88 -11.98
N SER A 184 -2.25 2.84 -12.88
CA SER A 184 -1.28 3.22 -13.91
C SER A 184 -0.03 3.86 -13.28
N PRO A 185 1.15 3.75 -13.92
CA PRO A 185 2.37 4.38 -13.44
C PRO A 185 2.23 5.88 -13.20
N ASP A 186 1.46 6.57 -14.04
CA ASP A 186 1.22 8.02 -13.90
C ASP A 186 0.47 8.37 -12.61
N ALA A 187 -0.42 7.48 -12.15
CA ALA A 187 -1.14 7.66 -10.87
C ALA A 187 -0.24 7.44 -9.64
N LEU A 188 0.93 6.84 -9.83
CA LEU A 188 1.90 6.52 -8.79
C LEU A 188 3.08 7.49 -8.73
N GLU A 189 2.95 8.63 -9.41
CA GLU A 189 3.93 9.71 -9.33
C GLU A 189 4.20 10.12 -7.88
N GLY A 190 5.49 10.35 -7.60
CA GLY A 190 5.93 10.62 -6.24
C GLY A 190 6.60 9.43 -5.57
N ALA A 191 6.48 8.19 -6.08
CA ALA A 191 7.29 7.07 -5.63
C ALA A 191 8.77 7.26 -6.03
N ASP A 192 9.69 6.72 -5.22
CA ASP A 192 11.13 6.76 -5.52
C ASP A 192 11.51 5.82 -6.67
N ALA A 193 10.72 4.79 -6.90
CA ALA A 193 10.77 3.91 -8.07
C ALA A 193 9.38 3.34 -8.35
N ILE A 194 9.09 3.07 -9.63
CA ILE A 194 7.86 2.39 -10.06
C ILE A 194 8.28 1.17 -10.86
N THR A 195 7.69 0.02 -10.57
CA THR A 195 7.89 -1.23 -11.31
C THR A 195 6.55 -1.84 -11.68
N ALA A 196 6.53 -2.78 -12.61
CA ALA A 196 5.30 -3.42 -13.05
C ALA A 196 4.78 -4.40 -11.99
N ASP A 197 5.69 -5.14 -11.35
CA ASP A 197 5.35 -6.27 -10.51
C ASP A 197 6.26 -6.39 -9.28
N VAL A 198 5.78 -7.07 -8.24
CA VAL A 198 6.54 -7.38 -7.02
C VAL A 198 7.72 -8.30 -7.31
N SER A 199 7.62 -9.19 -8.30
CA SER A 199 8.70 -10.08 -8.73
C SER A 199 9.94 -9.35 -9.24
N ASP A 200 9.81 -8.07 -9.63
CA ASP A 200 10.92 -7.20 -9.97
C ASP A 200 11.73 -6.73 -8.74
N ILE A 201 11.20 -6.94 -7.54
CA ILE A 201 11.83 -6.52 -6.28
C ILE A 201 12.58 -7.71 -5.67
N GLN A 202 13.87 -7.55 -5.46
CA GLN A 202 14.72 -8.61 -4.93
C GLN A 202 15.53 -8.14 -3.71
N ILE A 203 15.77 -9.04 -2.78
CA ILE A 203 16.71 -8.81 -1.67
C ILE A 203 18.12 -9.13 -2.18
N VAL A 204 18.98 -8.11 -2.21
CA VAL A 204 20.35 -8.24 -2.75
C VAL A 204 21.36 -8.62 -1.65
N THR A 205 21.17 -8.09 -0.45
CA THR A 205 22.07 -8.34 0.67
C THR A 205 21.34 -8.18 1.99
N ILE A 206 21.46 -9.19 2.85
CA ILE A 206 21.15 -9.08 4.26
C ILE A 206 22.50 -8.91 4.96
N GLY A 207 22.85 -7.68 5.37
CA GLY A 207 24.18 -7.38 5.86
C GLY A 207 24.46 -7.99 7.22
N ASP A 208 25.68 -8.55 7.37
CA ASP A 208 26.28 -8.91 8.67
C ASP A 208 27.08 -7.75 9.30
N GLU A 209 27.11 -6.58 8.66
CA GLU A 209 27.85 -5.43 9.18
C GLU A 209 27.26 -4.97 10.51
N ALA A 210 28.16 -4.88 11.48
CA ALA A 210 27.95 -4.71 12.90
C ALA A 210 26.73 -3.85 13.26
N VAL A 211 25.77 -4.52 13.84
CA VAL A 211 24.57 -3.97 14.47
C VAL A 211 24.98 -3.06 15.63
N GLN A 212 25.26 -1.82 15.36
CA GLN A 212 25.22 -0.77 16.38
C GLN A 212 23.77 -0.30 16.48
N ARG A 213 23.01 -0.92 17.42
CA ARG A 213 21.67 -0.54 17.87
C ARG A 213 20.64 -0.33 16.74
N GLY A 214 19.93 -1.38 16.36
CA GLY A 214 18.67 -1.25 15.66
C GLY A 214 18.56 -1.98 14.32
N GLY A 215 18.59 -3.30 14.31
CA GLY A 215 18.22 -4.16 13.18
C GLY A 215 19.31 -4.33 12.11
N ARG A 216 19.27 -5.47 11.41
CA ARG A 216 20.17 -5.76 10.28
C ARG A 216 19.70 -4.94 9.06
N PRO A 217 20.57 -4.24 8.34
CA PRO A 217 20.18 -3.54 7.15
C PRO A 217 19.73 -4.50 6.05
N VAL A 218 18.63 -4.17 5.41
CA VAL A 218 18.07 -4.89 4.26
C VAL A 218 18.31 -4.07 3.01
N ARG A 219 18.79 -4.69 1.94
CA ARG A 219 18.95 -4.03 0.64
C ARG A 219 17.97 -4.63 -0.35
N LEU A 220 17.02 -3.83 -0.81
CA LEU A 220 16.11 -4.18 -1.89
C LEU A 220 16.62 -3.59 -3.21
N SER A 221 16.51 -4.37 -4.27
CA SER A 221 16.84 -3.96 -5.64
C SER A 221 15.62 -4.10 -6.52
N VAL A 222 15.37 -3.10 -7.36
CA VAL A 222 14.33 -3.14 -8.39
C VAL A 222 15.00 -3.38 -9.73
N SER A 223 14.65 -4.48 -10.39
CA SER A 223 15.27 -4.91 -11.64
C SER A 223 14.77 -4.13 -12.85
N GLN A 224 13.47 -3.84 -12.89
CA GLN A 224 12.82 -3.09 -13.96
C GLN A 224 12.16 -1.85 -13.38
N ILE A 225 12.43 -0.68 -13.94
CA ILE A 225 11.85 0.59 -13.51
C ILE A 225 11.08 1.18 -14.68
N ILE A 226 9.81 1.47 -14.45
CA ILE A 226 8.98 2.22 -15.39
C ILE A 226 9.36 3.70 -15.25
N GLN A 227 9.77 4.32 -16.33
CA GLN A 227 10.05 5.75 -16.36
C GLN A 227 8.73 6.49 -16.63
N THR A 228 8.27 7.27 -15.66
CA THR A 228 7.24 8.27 -15.91
C THR A 228 7.86 9.46 -16.60
N SER A 229 7.18 10.03 -17.61
CA SER A 229 7.64 11.24 -18.27
C SER A 229 7.74 12.38 -17.24
N PRO A 230 8.88 13.10 -17.15
CA PRO A 230 8.95 14.25 -16.26
C PRO A 230 7.90 15.27 -16.70
N ILE A 231 7.04 15.70 -15.76
CA ILE A 231 6.12 16.81 -16.00
C ILE A 231 6.99 18.00 -16.35
N HIS A 232 6.84 18.49 -17.59
CA HIS A 232 7.37 19.77 -17.98
C HIS A 232 6.61 20.81 -17.15
N CYS A 233 7.23 21.29 -16.07
CA CYS A 233 6.77 22.49 -15.39
C CYS A 233 6.83 23.62 -16.43
N PRO A 234 5.71 24.22 -16.87
CA PRO A 234 5.79 25.35 -17.76
C PRO A 234 6.50 26.47 -17.00
N LEU A 235 7.68 26.85 -17.48
CA LEU A 235 8.42 28.01 -17.01
C LEU A 235 7.45 29.19 -16.93
N ALA A 236 7.32 29.79 -15.77
CA ALA A 236 6.60 31.03 -15.57
C ALA A 236 7.06 32.04 -16.63
N PRO A 237 6.12 32.78 -17.28
CA PRO A 237 6.50 33.80 -18.25
C PRO A 237 7.36 34.84 -17.55
N SER A 238 8.55 35.05 -18.06
CA SER A 238 9.44 36.15 -17.67
C SER A 238 8.70 37.47 -17.81
N LEU A 239 8.43 38.12 -16.70
CA LEU A 239 7.99 39.52 -16.67
C LEU A 239 9.06 40.35 -17.34
N GLY A 240 8.83 40.68 -18.62
CA GLY A 240 9.61 41.69 -19.32
C GLY A 240 9.41 43.06 -18.67
N ILE A 241 10.47 43.55 -18.07
CA ILE A 241 10.56 44.94 -17.64
C ILE A 241 10.74 45.75 -18.92
N CYS A 242 9.72 46.49 -19.34
CA CYS A 242 9.85 47.56 -20.30
C CYS A 242 10.38 48.79 -19.59
N SER A 243 11.47 49.27 -20.11
CA SER A 243 12.04 50.60 -19.89
C SER A 243 11.19 51.68 -20.55
#